data_7ec5d778e0f5692fec61f84c6178d7e9
#
_entry.id   7ec5d778e0f5692fec61f84c6178d7e9
#
_cell.length_a   1.000
_cell.length_b   1.000
_cell.length_c   1.000
_cell.angle_alpha   90.00
_cell.angle_beta   90.00
_cell.angle_gamma   90.00
#
_symmetry.space_group_name_H-M   'P 1'
#
loop_
_entity.id
_entity.type
_entity.pdbx_description
1 polymer ?
#
loop_
_entity_poly.entity_id
_entity_poly.type
_entity_poly.pdbx_seq_one_letter_code
_entity_poly.pdbx_strand_id
1 'polypeptide(L)'
;MESVQRIRYPPFDHANIDPNSLPITEVILESDSPPPTPFRIGSESGWFVEWRRVTEKDNHLPRIQSVTTTATLPFLMRTRNGWYIEPDPLHAIARKVIAPTVILLIFSLFLHAIAPALDNTPVLSWITQGSYQIGPLDYPKLLFLTFPIFVLPIIIRIYANTRDINRQNLYIQSPISEPEIEFQIGDGNVKITKLVLPDNVHLIGSRIQAGIAIPERNTMLQSSNRKEFGQPPPGMSTPLPEKRLTGGEEHGTGVGESTPLAVDYTRILLLEPMRVRARGEYNSDTNLPITVNGPKERWPGTIYSSVIALHWELHIHVTWDGMRLRWVKPLIFPQTEEPVEIDEMPLRAARSEE
;
A
#
# COMPACT_ATOMS: atom_id res chain seq x y z
N MET A 1 9.56 27.12 -16.18
CA MET A 1 9.74 26.05 -17.18
C MET A 1 8.52 25.17 -17.19
N GLU A 2 8.05 24.78 -18.37
CA GLU A 2 6.83 23.99 -18.51
C GLU A 2 7.17 22.54 -18.83
N SER A 3 6.37 21.62 -18.28
CA SER A 3 6.44 20.19 -18.54
C SER A 3 5.03 19.58 -18.58
N VAL A 4 4.86 18.49 -19.31
CA VAL A 4 3.59 17.77 -19.41
C VAL A 4 3.63 16.56 -18.50
N GLN A 5 2.57 16.40 -17.73
CA GLN A 5 2.31 15.21 -16.96
C GLN A 5 1.04 14.53 -17.46
N ARG A 6 1.12 13.23 -17.72
CA ARG A 6 0.03 12.40 -18.22
C ARG A 6 -0.14 11.22 -17.29
N ILE A 7 -1.36 11.00 -16.84
CA ILE A 7 -1.60 10.02 -15.81
C ILE A 7 -2.89 9.26 -16.10
N ARG A 8 -2.81 7.93 -16.09
CA ARG A 8 -3.92 7.01 -15.90
C ARG A 8 -3.56 6.10 -14.74
N TYR A 9 -3.80 6.59 -13.52
CA TYR A 9 -3.40 5.92 -12.31
C TYR A 9 -4.38 4.80 -11.94
N PRO A 10 -3.91 3.63 -11.50
CA PRO A 10 -4.76 2.49 -11.20
C PRO A 10 -5.68 2.78 -10.01
N PRO A 11 -7.00 2.50 -10.14
CA PRO A 11 -7.94 2.56 -9.02
C PRO A 11 -7.67 1.43 -8.03
N PHE A 12 -8.34 1.48 -6.88
CA PHE A 12 -8.21 0.44 -5.87
C PHE A 12 -8.53 -0.96 -6.41
N ASP A 13 -9.54 -1.06 -7.25
CA ASP A 13 -10.01 -2.32 -7.86
C ASP A 13 -9.52 -2.47 -9.31
N HIS A 14 -8.26 -2.14 -9.55
CA HIS A 14 -7.67 -2.11 -10.88
C HIS A 14 -7.72 -3.45 -11.62
N ALA A 15 -7.81 -4.57 -10.89
CA ALA A 15 -7.87 -5.90 -11.50
C ALA A 15 -9.18 -6.16 -12.26
N ASN A 16 -10.26 -5.45 -11.92
CA ASN A 16 -11.58 -5.61 -12.50
C ASN A 16 -11.98 -4.48 -13.45
N ILE A 17 -11.09 -3.54 -13.70
CA ILE A 17 -11.37 -2.36 -14.53
C ILE A 17 -10.44 -2.35 -15.74
N ASP A 18 -11.04 -2.24 -16.94
CA ASP A 18 -10.28 -2.00 -18.16
C ASP A 18 -9.66 -0.59 -18.12
N PRO A 19 -8.33 -0.45 -18.19
CA PRO A 19 -7.69 0.85 -18.22
C PRO A 19 -8.24 1.79 -19.30
N ASN A 20 -8.58 1.25 -20.48
CA ASN A 20 -9.08 2.05 -21.60
C ASN A 20 -10.47 2.63 -21.36
N SER A 21 -11.22 2.12 -20.39
CA SER A 21 -12.49 2.71 -19.97
C SER A 21 -12.32 4.03 -19.21
N LEU A 22 -11.10 4.37 -18.80
CA LEU A 22 -10.79 5.54 -18.00
C LEU A 22 -10.02 6.58 -18.81
N PRO A 23 -10.36 7.88 -18.69
CA PRO A 23 -9.65 8.93 -19.38
C PRO A 23 -8.22 9.10 -18.84
N ILE A 24 -7.34 9.53 -19.73
CA ILE A 24 -6.02 10.03 -19.36
C ILE A 24 -6.19 11.45 -18.82
N THR A 25 -5.61 11.76 -17.69
CA THR A 25 -5.49 13.12 -17.19
C THR A 25 -4.17 13.71 -17.70
N GLU A 26 -4.26 14.83 -18.41
CA GLU A 26 -3.10 15.53 -18.99
C GLU A 26 -3.08 16.98 -18.50
N VAL A 27 -1.92 17.42 -18.03
CA VAL A 27 -1.73 18.78 -17.50
C VAL A 27 -0.35 19.31 -17.86
N ILE A 28 -0.25 20.64 -18.06
CA ILE A 28 1.04 21.32 -18.09
C ILE A 28 1.32 21.83 -16.69
N LEU A 29 2.44 21.38 -16.13
CA LEU A 29 2.98 21.90 -14.88
C LEU A 29 3.96 23.03 -15.19
N GLU A 30 3.70 24.19 -14.61
CA GLU A 30 4.60 25.34 -14.65
C GLU A 30 5.42 25.40 -13.35
N SER A 31 6.75 25.46 -13.46
CA SER A 31 7.67 25.48 -12.32
C SER A 31 8.85 26.39 -12.59
N ASP A 32 9.36 27.03 -11.54
CA ASP A 32 10.60 27.83 -11.60
C ASP A 32 11.84 26.93 -11.71
N SER A 33 11.75 25.69 -11.28
CA SER A 33 12.82 24.71 -11.37
C SER A 33 12.79 23.97 -12.71
N PRO A 34 13.93 23.52 -13.23
CA PRO A 34 13.98 22.71 -14.45
C PRO A 34 13.16 21.42 -14.25
N PRO A 35 12.42 21.00 -15.30
CA PRO A 35 11.70 19.74 -15.24
C PRO A 35 12.69 18.58 -15.08
N PRO A 36 12.27 17.50 -14.40
CA PRO A 36 13.08 16.31 -14.29
C PRO A 36 13.35 15.68 -15.66
N THR A 37 14.28 14.76 -15.69
CA THR A 37 14.51 13.92 -16.89
C THR A 37 13.19 13.22 -17.26
N PRO A 38 12.79 13.22 -18.53
CA PRO A 38 11.55 12.59 -18.98
C PRO A 38 11.50 11.12 -18.58
N PHE A 39 10.30 10.67 -18.20
CA PHE A 39 10.10 9.27 -17.93
C PHE A 39 8.67 8.83 -18.27
N ARG A 40 8.52 7.54 -18.56
CA ARG A 40 7.23 6.86 -18.72
C ARG A 40 7.27 5.52 -18.02
N ILE A 41 6.26 5.27 -17.17
CA ILE A 41 6.05 3.99 -16.48
C ILE A 41 4.66 3.49 -16.82
N GLY A 42 4.59 2.34 -17.48
CA GLY A 42 3.39 1.79 -18.07
C GLY A 42 3.18 2.22 -19.52
N SER A 43 2.05 1.86 -20.09
CA SER A 43 1.69 2.14 -21.49
C SER A 43 0.36 2.86 -21.62
N GLU A 44 0.15 3.57 -22.73
CA GLU A 44 -1.11 4.28 -23.00
C GLU A 44 -2.33 3.33 -23.14
N SER A 45 -2.11 2.08 -23.48
CA SER A 45 -3.15 1.05 -23.50
C SER A 45 -3.47 0.47 -22.12
N GLY A 46 -2.69 0.83 -21.10
CA GLY A 46 -2.81 0.32 -19.74
C GLY A 46 -2.83 1.44 -18.69
N TRP A 47 -2.40 1.12 -17.50
CA TRP A 47 -2.10 2.09 -16.45
C TRP A 47 -0.74 2.70 -16.74
N PHE A 48 -0.62 4.03 -16.65
CA PHE A 48 0.66 4.69 -16.90
C PHE A 48 0.76 6.04 -16.22
N VAL A 49 2.02 6.46 -16.04
CA VAL A 49 2.43 7.78 -15.58
C VAL A 49 3.59 8.24 -16.45
N GLU A 50 3.46 9.42 -17.00
CA GLU A 50 4.46 10.02 -17.87
C GLU A 50 4.77 11.45 -17.45
N TRP A 51 6.04 11.82 -17.57
CA TRP A 51 6.50 13.18 -17.44
C TRP A 51 7.40 13.49 -18.65
N ARG A 52 7.02 14.43 -19.46
CA ARG A 52 7.73 14.78 -20.68
C ARG A 52 7.83 16.29 -20.88
N ARG A 53 8.64 16.69 -21.84
CA ARG A 53 8.73 18.10 -22.27
C ARG A 53 7.46 18.52 -23.02
N VAL A 54 7.11 19.81 -22.91
CA VAL A 54 6.01 20.40 -23.67
C VAL A 54 6.35 20.42 -25.15
N THR A 55 5.37 20.14 -25.98
CA THR A 55 5.39 20.27 -27.44
C THR A 55 4.31 21.25 -27.89
N GLU A 56 4.35 21.71 -29.12
CA GLU A 56 3.33 22.63 -29.68
C GLU A 56 1.90 22.07 -29.60
N LYS A 57 1.77 20.74 -29.66
CA LYS A 57 0.47 20.05 -29.56
C LYS A 57 -0.17 20.19 -28.19
N ASP A 58 0.59 20.55 -27.18
CA ASP A 58 0.12 20.60 -25.79
C ASP A 58 -0.50 21.95 -25.40
N ASN A 59 -0.53 22.93 -26.29
CA ASN A 59 -1.01 24.30 -26.01
C ASN A 59 -2.48 24.35 -25.54
N HIS A 60 -3.26 23.31 -25.80
CA HIS A 60 -4.67 23.20 -25.38
C HIS A 60 -4.82 22.60 -23.96
N LEU A 61 -3.75 22.08 -23.37
CA LEU A 61 -3.83 21.44 -22.05
C LEU A 61 -3.96 22.48 -20.95
N PRO A 62 -4.67 22.14 -19.86
CA PRO A 62 -4.76 23.00 -18.69
C PRO A 62 -3.39 23.18 -18.05
N ARG A 63 -3.10 24.41 -17.59
CA ARG A 63 -1.87 24.71 -16.87
C ARG A 63 -2.13 24.72 -15.37
N ILE A 64 -1.23 24.07 -14.63
CA ILE A 64 -1.21 24.09 -13.18
C ILE A 64 0.06 24.80 -12.76
N GLN A 65 -0.13 25.93 -12.09
CA GLN A 65 0.98 26.57 -11.40
C GLN A 65 1.22 25.82 -10.09
N SER A 66 2.35 25.13 -10.01
CA SER A 66 2.76 24.45 -8.80
C SER A 66 3.38 25.47 -7.84
N VAL A 67 2.72 25.73 -6.74
CA VAL A 67 3.30 26.44 -5.58
C VAL A 67 4.11 25.44 -4.77
N THR A 68 5.24 25.14 -5.25
CA THR A 68 5.95 23.87 -5.11
C THR A 68 6.49 23.54 -3.74
N THR A 69 7.03 24.49 -3.01
CA THR A 69 7.66 24.20 -1.73
C THR A 69 6.65 23.93 -0.61
N THR A 70 5.50 24.57 -0.66
CA THR A 70 4.44 24.38 0.34
C THR A 70 3.61 23.12 0.10
N ALA A 71 3.48 22.68 -1.15
CA ALA A 71 2.79 21.44 -1.48
C ALA A 71 3.67 20.19 -1.28
N THR A 72 4.95 20.31 -1.59
CA THR A 72 5.91 19.20 -1.46
C THR A 72 6.24 18.90 0.00
N LEU A 73 6.40 19.91 0.85
CA LEU A 73 6.68 19.71 2.26
C LEU A 73 5.62 18.90 3.01
N PRO A 74 4.30 19.19 2.89
CA PRO A 74 3.28 18.33 3.48
C PRO A 74 3.32 16.90 2.97
N PHE A 75 3.63 16.69 1.70
CA PHE A 75 3.80 15.35 1.17
C PHE A 75 5.00 14.63 1.78
N LEU A 76 6.16 15.28 1.86
CA LEU A 76 7.36 14.73 2.51
C LEU A 76 7.11 14.39 3.98
N MET A 77 6.37 15.21 4.69
CA MET A 77 5.97 14.94 6.07
C MET A 77 5.01 13.76 6.22
N ARG A 78 4.32 13.39 5.15
CA ARG A 78 3.41 12.23 5.08
C ARG A 78 4.12 10.95 4.63
N THR A 79 5.36 11.04 4.18
CA THR A 79 6.13 9.86 3.80
C THR A 79 6.40 9.00 5.03
N ARG A 80 6.47 7.70 4.82
CA ARG A 80 6.81 6.78 5.89
C ARG A 80 8.24 7.02 6.32
N ASN A 81 8.41 7.26 7.60
CA ASN A 81 9.71 7.44 8.24
C ASN A 81 9.61 6.96 9.68
N GLY A 82 10.63 6.24 10.14
CA GLY A 82 10.69 5.70 11.49
C GLY A 82 10.30 4.24 11.61
N TRP A 83 9.96 3.83 12.83
CA TRP A 83 9.65 2.45 13.16
C TRP A 83 8.22 2.05 12.82
N TYR A 84 8.06 0.83 12.32
CA TYR A 84 6.77 0.20 12.03
C TYR A 84 6.75 -1.22 12.58
N ILE A 85 5.62 -1.66 13.12
CA ILE A 85 5.38 -3.05 13.46
C ILE A 85 4.98 -3.78 12.17
N GLU A 86 5.59 -4.92 11.89
CA GLU A 86 5.07 -5.80 10.87
C GLU A 86 3.76 -6.45 11.38
N PRO A 87 2.69 -6.41 10.58
CA PRO A 87 1.41 -6.97 11.00
C PRO A 87 1.53 -8.47 11.28
N ASP A 88 0.68 -8.95 12.19
CA ASP A 88 0.69 -10.37 12.53
C ASP A 88 0.36 -11.22 11.29
N PRO A 89 1.12 -12.28 11.01
CA PRO A 89 0.89 -13.16 9.86
C PRO A 89 -0.49 -13.82 9.84
N LEU A 90 -1.16 -13.90 10.99
CA LEU A 90 -2.54 -14.40 11.08
C LEU A 90 -3.54 -13.56 10.27
N HIS A 91 -3.25 -12.26 10.04
CA HIS A 91 -4.08 -11.44 9.16
C HIS A 91 -4.11 -11.97 7.72
N ALA A 92 -2.96 -12.41 7.20
CA ALA A 92 -2.88 -12.99 5.86
C ALA A 92 -3.62 -14.33 5.78
N ILE A 93 -3.52 -15.15 6.83
CA ILE A 93 -4.26 -16.42 6.93
C ILE A 93 -5.77 -16.16 6.96
N ALA A 94 -6.23 -15.28 7.85
CA ALA A 94 -7.65 -14.94 7.94
C ALA A 94 -8.21 -14.49 6.58
N ARG A 95 -7.46 -13.64 5.87
CA ARG A 95 -7.86 -13.16 4.53
C ARG A 95 -8.01 -14.27 3.50
N LYS A 96 -7.06 -15.22 3.46
CA LYS A 96 -7.10 -16.36 2.54
C LYS A 96 -8.29 -17.30 2.80
N VAL A 97 -8.72 -17.39 4.06
CA VAL A 97 -9.77 -18.32 4.48
C VAL A 97 -11.19 -17.71 4.37
N ILE A 98 -11.33 -16.36 4.31
CA ILE A 98 -12.66 -15.72 4.24
C ILE A 98 -13.45 -16.19 3.01
N ALA A 99 -12.89 -16.12 1.81
CA ALA A 99 -13.61 -16.48 0.59
C ALA A 99 -14.07 -17.96 0.59
N PRO A 100 -13.23 -18.95 0.90
CA PRO A 100 -13.66 -20.35 1.02
C PRO A 100 -14.77 -20.55 2.04
N THR A 101 -14.71 -19.89 3.19
CA THR A 101 -15.73 -20.06 4.24
C THR A 101 -17.07 -19.42 3.87
N VAL A 102 -17.05 -18.28 3.17
CA VAL A 102 -18.27 -17.66 2.62
C VAL A 102 -18.90 -18.56 1.56
N ILE A 103 -18.10 -19.10 0.63
CA ILE A 103 -18.58 -20.04 -0.40
C ILE A 103 -19.18 -21.27 0.27
N LEU A 104 -18.53 -21.83 1.28
CA LEU A 104 -19.04 -22.99 2.02
C LEU A 104 -20.37 -22.67 2.69
N LEU A 105 -20.52 -21.50 3.31
CA LEU A 105 -21.78 -21.09 3.94
C LEU A 105 -22.90 -20.93 2.91
N ILE A 106 -22.63 -20.25 1.79
CA ILE A 106 -23.61 -20.08 0.70
C ILE A 106 -24.02 -21.44 0.13
N PHE A 107 -23.05 -22.32 -0.11
CA PHE A 107 -23.32 -23.67 -0.56
C PHE A 107 -24.16 -24.47 0.42
N SER A 108 -23.92 -24.33 1.71
CA SER A 108 -24.70 -24.94 2.76
C SER A 108 -26.16 -24.44 2.81
N LEU A 109 -26.35 -23.14 2.62
CA LEU A 109 -27.67 -22.52 2.49
C LEU A 109 -28.42 -23.05 1.26
N PHE A 110 -27.71 -23.13 0.13
CA PHE A 110 -28.27 -23.69 -1.09
C PHE A 110 -28.69 -25.16 -0.92
N LEU A 111 -27.82 -26.00 -0.38
CA LEU A 111 -28.15 -27.41 -0.09
C LEU A 111 -29.33 -27.54 0.86
N HIS A 112 -29.41 -26.69 1.86
CA HIS A 112 -30.55 -26.67 2.79
C HIS A 112 -31.85 -26.27 2.08
N ALA A 113 -31.81 -25.29 1.16
CA ALA A 113 -32.98 -24.85 0.40
C ALA A 113 -33.53 -25.94 -0.53
N ILE A 114 -32.64 -26.76 -1.11
CA ILE A 114 -33.05 -27.86 -2.00
C ILE A 114 -33.19 -29.21 -1.26
N ALA A 115 -33.07 -29.25 0.04
CA ALA A 115 -33.13 -30.46 0.84
C ALA A 115 -34.33 -31.37 0.52
N PRO A 116 -35.58 -30.87 0.30
CA PRO A 116 -36.71 -31.71 -0.10
C PRO A 116 -36.53 -32.46 -1.41
N ALA A 117 -35.78 -31.87 -2.35
CA ALA A 117 -35.49 -32.52 -3.64
C ALA A 117 -34.41 -33.61 -3.56
N LEU A 118 -33.66 -33.64 -2.44
CA LEU A 118 -32.55 -34.58 -2.21
C LEU A 118 -32.97 -35.82 -1.37
N ASP A 119 -34.23 -35.97 -1.07
CA ASP A 119 -34.76 -37.06 -0.20
C ASP A 119 -34.42 -38.46 -0.71
N ASN A 120 -34.28 -38.61 -2.03
CA ASN A 120 -33.94 -39.88 -2.65
C ASN A 120 -32.46 -40.26 -2.60
N THR A 121 -31.59 -39.38 -2.05
CA THR A 121 -30.16 -39.63 -1.94
C THR A 121 -29.74 -39.81 -0.49
N PRO A 122 -29.43 -41.06 -0.03
CA PRO A 122 -29.25 -41.37 1.41
C PRO A 122 -28.19 -40.52 2.11
N VAL A 123 -27.06 -40.22 1.43
CA VAL A 123 -25.96 -39.45 2.04
C VAL A 123 -26.32 -37.96 2.13
N LEU A 124 -26.90 -37.42 1.07
CA LEU A 124 -27.24 -35.99 1.03
C LEU A 124 -28.45 -35.69 1.94
N SER A 125 -29.44 -36.54 1.96
CA SER A 125 -30.58 -36.38 2.87
C SER A 125 -30.17 -36.40 4.34
N TRP A 126 -29.22 -37.26 4.73
CA TRP A 126 -28.69 -37.30 6.10
C TRP A 126 -28.00 -36.00 6.53
N ILE A 127 -27.28 -35.33 5.59
CA ILE A 127 -26.55 -34.07 5.85
C ILE A 127 -27.51 -32.88 5.81
N THR A 128 -28.46 -32.85 4.87
CA THR A 128 -29.33 -31.68 4.63
C THR A 128 -30.60 -31.70 5.49
N GLN A 129 -31.05 -32.88 5.88
CA GLN A 129 -32.23 -33.06 6.72
C GLN A 129 -31.86 -33.12 8.21
N GLY A 130 -32.79 -32.63 9.00
CA GLY A 130 -32.67 -32.60 10.46
C GLY A 130 -32.12 -31.33 11.02
N SER A 131 -32.46 -31.09 12.25
CA SER A 131 -32.08 -29.90 13.00
C SER A 131 -31.51 -30.29 14.35
N TYR A 132 -30.74 -29.39 14.92
CA TYR A 132 -30.35 -29.43 16.34
C TYR A 132 -31.22 -28.45 17.10
N GLN A 133 -31.92 -28.93 18.10
CA GLN A 133 -32.70 -28.06 18.97
C GLN A 133 -31.81 -27.48 20.07
N ILE A 134 -31.69 -26.14 20.07
CA ILE A 134 -30.96 -25.42 21.11
C ILE A 134 -31.92 -24.42 21.75
N GLY A 135 -32.42 -24.76 22.92
CA GLY A 135 -33.47 -23.99 23.55
C GLY A 135 -34.77 -23.99 22.70
N PRO A 136 -35.38 -22.84 22.45
CA PRO A 136 -36.60 -22.74 21.65
C PRO A 136 -36.36 -22.73 20.12
N LEU A 137 -35.12 -22.81 19.67
CA LEU A 137 -34.75 -22.66 18.26
C LEU A 137 -34.24 -23.98 17.67
N ASP A 138 -34.70 -24.26 16.45
CA ASP A 138 -34.24 -25.39 15.63
C ASP A 138 -33.23 -24.89 14.60
N TYR A 139 -32.01 -25.41 14.69
CA TYR A 139 -30.90 -25.08 13.76
C TYR A 139 -30.69 -26.18 12.74
N PRO A 140 -30.78 -25.92 11.43
CA PRO A 140 -30.42 -26.91 10.43
C PRO A 140 -29.03 -27.48 10.66
N LYS A 141 -28.86 -28.80 10.61
CA LYS A 141 -27.58 -29.47 10.93
C LYS A 141 -26.43 -28.90 10.10
N LEU A 142 -26.66 -28.69 8.83
CA LEU A 142 -25.63 -28.19 7.91
C LEU A 142 -25.16 -26.77 8.28
N LEU A 143 -26.10 -25.88 8.62
CA LEU A 143 -25.77 -24.53 9.06
C LEU A 143 -25.09 -24.54 10.42
N PHE A 144 -25.51 -25.40 11.32
CA PHE A 144 -24.86 -25.55 12.63
C PHE A 144 -23.38 -25.94 12.51
N LEU A 145 -23.02 -26.76 11.50
CA LEU A 145 -21.63 -27.15 11.24
C LEU A 145 -20.84 -26.08 10.49
N THR A 146 -21.45 -25.41 9.52
CA THR A 146 -20.73 -24.47 8.64
C THR A 146 -20.62 -23.06 9.19
N PHE A 147 -21.57 -22.64 10.04
CA PHE A 147 -21.54 -21.31 10.64
C PHE A 147 -20.33 -21.06 11.54
N PRO A 148 -19.89 -21.97 12.43
CA PRO A 148 -18.65 -21.79 13.19
C PRO A 148 -17.41 -21.68 12.28
N ILE A 149 -17.37 -22.43 11.17
CA ILE A 149 -16.28 -22.36 10.19
C ILE A 149 -16.27 -20.99 9.49
N PHE A 150 -17.44 -20.46 9.18
CA PHE A 150 -17.58 -19.11 8.63
C PHE A 150 -17.10 -18.01 9.60
N VAL A 151 -17.35 -18.17 10.89
CA VAL A 151 -16.95 -17.20 11.92
C VAL A 151 -15.45 -17.30 12.25
N LEU A 152 -14.81 -18.44 12.00
CA LEU A 152 -13.41 -18.68 12.35
C LEU A 152 -12.43 -17.60 11.83
N PRO A 153 -12.48 -17.14 10.56
CA PRO A 153 -11.62 -16.06 10.08
C PRO A 153 -11.78 -14.76 10.86
N ILE A 154 -12.99 -14.46 11.31
CA ILE A 154 -13.28 -13.26 12.12
C ILE A 154 -12.60 -13.39 13.48
N ILE A 155 -12.69 -14.55 14.12
CA ILE A 155 -12.02 -14.82 15.38
C ILE A 155 -10.50 -14.72 15.24
N ILE A 156 -9.93 -15.33 14.20
CA ILE A 156 -8.49 -15.22 13.89
C ILE A 156 -8.07 -13.77 13.74
N ARG A 157 -8.89 -12.97 13.04
CA ARG A 157 -8.59 -11.54 12.82
C ARG A 157 -8.66 -10.73 14.11
N ILE A 158 -9.65 -10.99 14.98
CA ILE A 158 -9.75 -10.33 16.28
C ILE A 158 -8.52 -10.68 17.14
N TYR A 159 -8.12 -11.94 17.15
CA TYR A 159 -6.94 -12.39 17.88
C TYR A 159 -5.66 -11.73 17.36
N ALA A 160 -5.47 -11.66 16.04
CA ALA A 160 -4.35 -10.98 15.42
C ALA A 160 -4.30 -9.48 15.77
N ASN A 161 -5.46 -8.79 15.69
CA ASN A 161 -5.57 -7.39 16.11
C ASN A 161 -5.17 -7.19 17.59
N THR A 162 -5.63 -8.07 18.47
CA THR A 162 -5.27 -7.99 19.89
C THR A 162 -3.76 -8.14 20.11
N ARG A 163 -3.13 -9.04 19.37
CA ARG A 163 -1.65 -9.19 19.41
C ARG A 163 -0.94 -7.94 18.93
N ASP A 164 -1.39 -7.34 17.83
CA ASP A 164 -0.78 -6.12 17.27
C ASP A 164 -0.97 -4.94 18.23
N ILE A 165 -2.14 -4.80 18.87
CA ILE A 165 -2.37 -3.79 19.91
C ILE A 165 -1.42 -3.99 21.10
N ASN A 166 -1.26 -5.23 21.57
CA ASN A 166 -0.36 -5.52 22.69
C ASN A 166 1.11 -5.18 22.34
N ARG A 167 1.55 -5.50 21.11
CA ARG A 167 2.88 -5.14 20.63
C ARG A 167 3.08 -3.62 20.58
N GLN A 168 2.05 -2.90 20.12
CA GLN A 168 2.08 -1.45 20.08
C GLN A 168 2.15 -0.85 21.49
N ASN A 169 1.37 -1.39 22.43
CA ASN A 169 1.41 -0.95 23.83
C ASN A 169 2.79 -1.19 24.46
N LEU A 170 3.45 -2.31 24.16
CA LEU A 170 4.82 -2.55 24.62
C LEU A 170 5.79 -1.50 24.10
N TYR A 171 5.69 -1.14 22.82
CA TYR A 171 6.53 -0.08 22.26
C TYR A 171 6.26 1.29 22.88
N ILE A 172 5.00 1.64 23.11
CA ILE A 172 4.62 2.93 23.77
C ILE A 172 5.20 3.01 25.17
N GLN A 173 5.24 1.89 25.90
CA GLN A 173 5.83 1.83 27.26
C GLN A 173 7.36 1.92 27.25
N SER A 174 8.00 1.42 26.21
CA SER A 174 9.46 1.39 26.07
C SER A 174 9.86 1.70 24.62
N PRO A 175 9.75 2.97 24.18
CA PRO A 175 10.04 3.33 22.81
C PRO A 175 11.51 3.12 22.47
N ILE A 176 11.75 2.61 21.26
CA ILE A 176 13.09 2.36 20.73
C ILE A 176 13.59 3.65 20.07
N SER A 177 14.84 4.04 20.35
CA SER A 177 15.48 5.16 19.66
C SER A 177 15.66 4.87 18.17
N GLU A 178 15.75 5.92 17.36
CA GLU A 178 16.06 5.75 15.94
C GLU A 178 17.46 5.18 15.75
N PRO A 179 17.66 4.34 14.71
CA PRO A 179 19.00 3.83 14.39
C PRO A 179 19.86 4.95 13.80
N GLU A 180 21.15 4.93 14.15
CA GLU A 180 22.13 5.78 13.49
C GLU A 180 22.60 5.09 12.20
N ILE A 181 22.37 5.72 11.05
CA ILE A 181 22.70 5.14 9.76
C ILE A 181 23.45 6.16 8.89
N GLU A 182 24.57 5.71 8.31
CA GLU A 182 25.28 6.42 7.26
C GLU A 182 25.28 5.57 6.00
N PHE A 183 24.92 6.20 4.88
CA PHE A 183 24.84 5.52 3.60
C PHE A 183 25.21 6.45 2.44
N GLN A 184 25.62 5.83 1.36
CA GLN A 184 25.89 6.49 0.08
C GLN A 184 24.91 6.00 -0.96
N ILE A 185 24.32 6.92 -1.71
CA ILE A 185 23.41 6.62 -2.82
C ILE A 185 24.25 6.51 -4.08
N GLY A 186 24.17 5.36 -4.73
CA GLY A 186 24.77 5.08 -6.04
C GLY A 186 23.71 5.09 -7.16
N ASP A 187 24.08 4.60 -8.35
CA ASP A 187 23.15 4.43 -9.46
C ASP A 187 22.26 3.21 -9.19
N GLY A 188 21.04 3.48 -8.70
CA GLY A 188 20.06 2.45 -8.39
C GLY A 188 20.34 1.58 -7.16
N ASN A 189 21.34 1.90 -6.34
CA ASN A 189 21.64 1.18 -5.11
C ASN A 189 21.98 2.11 -3.95
N VAL A 190 22.02 1.55 -2.75
CA VAL A 190 22.46 2.24 -1.53
C VAL A 190 23.50 1.37 -0.84
N LYS A 191 24.64 1.96 -0.53
CA LYS A 191 25.70 1.35 0.26
C LYS A 191 25.63 1.88 1.69
N ILE A 192 25.21 1.02 2.62
CA ILE A 192 25.17 1.34 4.05
C ILE A 192 26.58 1.12 4.60
N THR A 193 27.21 2.18 5.07
CA THR A 193 28.57 2.16 5.59
C THR A 193 28.60 2.04 7.11
N LYS A 194 27.58 2.58 7.79
CA LYS A 194 27.42 2.50 9.23
C LYS A 194 25.96 2.25 9.57
N LEU A 195 25.73 1.33 10.48
CA LEU A 195 24.41 1.05 11.04
C LEU A 195 24.59 0.70 12.52
N VAL A 196 24.14 1.58 13.39
CA VAL A 196 24.10 1.36 14.83
C VAL A 196 22.66 1.21 15.23
N LEU A 197 22.29 0.00 15.63
CA LEU A 197 20.95 -0.30 16.10
C LEU A 197 20.85 -0.08 17.61
N PRO A 198 19.68 0.28 18.12
CA PRO A 198 19.42 0.33 19.55
C PRO A 198 19.63 -1.02 20.24
N ASP A 199 19.74 -1.00 21.56
CA ASP A 199 19.89 -2.21 22.37
C ASP A 199 18.75 -3.20 22.13
N ASN A 200 19.08 -4.49 22.08
CA ASN A 200 18.15 -5.59 21.83
C ASN A 200 17.46 -5.56 20.44
N VAL A 201 17.93 -4.74 19.51
CA VAL A 201 17.48 -4.73 18.12
C VAL A 201 18.50 -5.45 17.24
N HIS A 202 18.05 -6.47 16.51
CA HIS A 202 18.92 -7.28 15.65
C HIS A 202 18.50 -7.15 14.18
N LEU A 203 19.46 -6.85 13.31
CA LEU A 203 19.24 -6.76 11.87
C LEU A 203 18.85 -8.14 11.30
N ILE A 204 17.79 -8.17 10.49
CA ILE A 204 17.39 -9.35 9.71
C ILE A 204 17.81 -9.16 8.25
N GLY A 205 17.68 -7.94 7.73
CA GLY A 205 18.03 -7.62 6.36
C GLY A 205 17.49 -6.26 5.94
N SER A 206 17.71 -5.93 4.68
CA SER A 206 17.38 -4.62 4.13
C SER A 206 16.83 -4.72 2.71
N ARG A 207 16.09 -3.71 2.29
CA ARG A 207 15.52 -3.59 0.95
C ARG A 207 15.32 -2.13 0.59
N ILE A 208 15.43 -1.83 -0.70
CA ILE A 208 15.00 -0.55 -1.27
C ILE A 208 13.72 -0.77 -2.07
N GLN A 209 12.85 0.21 -2.07
CA GLN A 209 11.71 0.26 -2.99
C GLN A 209 11.52 1.65 -3.56
N ALA A 210 10.97 1.70 -4.77
CA ALA A 210 10.52 2.91 -5.43
C ALA A 210 9.02 2.82 -5.69
N GLY A 211 8.31 3.93 -5.61
CA GLY A 211 6.88 3.94 -5.87
C GLY A 211 6.38 5.27 -6.40
N ILE A 212 5.16 5.25 -6.90
CA ILE A 212 4.47 6.42 -7.43
C ILE A 212 3.24 6.71 -6.58
N ALA A 213 3.06 7.98 -6.25
CA ALA A 213 1.87 8.50 -5.57
C ALA A 213 1.35 9.75 -6.28
N ILE A 214 0.09 10.09 -6.04
CA ILE A 214 -0.52 11.34 -6.46
C ILE A 214 -0.70 12.18 -5.19
N PRO A 215 0.14 13.21 -4.96
CA PRO A 215 0.15 13.97 -3.70
C PRO A 215 -1.08 14.84 -3.51
N GLU A 216 -1.53 15.52 -4.56
CA GLU A 216 -2.59 16.50 -4.52
C GLU A 216 -3.78 16.14 -5.40
N ARG A 217 -4.74 15.46 -4.79
CA ARG A 217 -5.95 15.07 -5.47
C ARG A 217 -6.79 16.27 -5.94
N ASN A 218 -6.88 17.31 -5.10
CA ASN A 218 -7.72 18.47 -5.42
C ASN A 218 -7.20 19.22 -6.64
N THR A 219 -5.89 19.38 -6.77
CA THR A 219 -5.25 19.96 -7.94
C THR A 219 -5.58 19.16 -9.20
N MET A 220 -5.56 17.84 -9.13
CA MET A 220 -5.95 16.98 -10.24
C MET A 220 -7.43 17.10 -10.60
N LEU A 221 -8.32 17.19 -9.62
CA LEU A 221 -9.74 17.39 -9.85
C LEU A 221 -10.04 18.74 -10.52
N GLN A 222 -9.38 19.81 -10.06
CA GLN A 222 -9.50 21.15 -10.63
C GLN A 222 -9.03 21.18 -12.08
N SER A 223 -7.87 20.58 -12.39
CA SER A 223 -7.36 20.50 -13.76
C SER A 223 -8.29 19.73 -14.71
N SER A 224 -9.03 18.77 -14.16
CA SER A 224 -10.04 18.02 -14.91
C SER A 224 -11.43 18.68 -14.91
N ASN A 225 -11.53 19.94 -14.46
CA ASN A 225 -12.78 20.71 -14.33
C ASN A 225 -13.85 19.98 -13.50
N ARG A 226 -13.44 19.35 -12.41
CA ARG A 226 -14.30 18.62 -11.50
C ARG A 226 -14.39 19.32 -10.14
N LYS A 227 -15.50 19.08 -9.42
CA LYS A 227 -15.72 19.70 -8.11
C LYS A 227 -14.75 19.13 -7.09
N GLU A 228 -14.20 20.01 -6.25
CA GLU A 228 -13.21 19.72 -5.21
C GLU A 228 -13.65 18.57 -4.26
N PHE A 229 -14.92 18.52 -3.88
CA PHE A 229 -15.50 17.48 -3.03
C PHE A 229 -16.23 16.37 -3.80
N GLY A 230 -16.17 16.40 -5.12
CA GLY A 230 -16.75 15.35 -5.96
C GLY A 230 -15.99 14.03 -5.81
N GLN A 231 -16.65 12.92 -6.16
CA GLN A 231 -15.91 11.67 -6.28
C GLN A 231 -14.78 11.86 -7.30
N PRO A 232 -13.56 11.40 -6.99
CA PRO A 232 -12.47 11.47 -7.95
C PRO A 232 -12.87 10.70 -9.20
N PRO A 233 -12.38 11.12 -10.38
CA PRO A 233 -12.50 10.27 -11.54
C PRO A 233 -11.89 8.91 -11.21
N PRO A 234 -12.47 7.83 -11.74
CA PRO A 234 -11.85 6.52 -11.63
C PRO A 234 -10.38 6.62 -12.03
N GLY A 235 -9.51 5.92 -11.33
CA GLY A 235 -8.07 5.96 -11.60
C GLY A 235 -7.25 6.94 -10.77
N MET A 236 -7.89 7.85 -10.03
CA MET A 236 -7.15 8.68 -9.07
C MET A 236 -6.99 7.96 -7.74
N SER A 237 -5.87 8.18 -7.07
CA SER A 237 -5.66 7.66 -5.72
C SER A 237 -6.66 8.30 -4.75
N THR A 238 -7.02 7.58 -3.70
CA THR A 238 -7.72 8.17 -2.58
C THR A 238 -6.87 9.27 -1.95
N PRO A 239 -7.47 10.33 -1.38
CA PRO A 239 -6.70 11.36 -0.68
C PRO A 239 -5.92 10.72 0.46
N LEU A 240 -4.72 11.21 0.67
CA LEU A 240 -3.97 10.88 1.87
C LEU A 240 -4.78 11.36 3.08
N PRO A 241 -4.93 10.55 4.13
CA PRO A 241 -5.64 10.95 5.31
C PRO A 241 -4.97 12.19 5.93
N GLU A 242 -5.74 13.25 6.13
CA GLU A 242 -5.23 14.48 6.77
C GLU A 242 -4.97 14.28 8.27
N LYS A 243 -5.70 13.37 8.87
CA LYS A 243 -5.58 13.01 10.27
C LYS A 243 -5.34 11.53 10.38
N ARG A 244 -4.40 11.19 11.24
CA ARG A 244 -4.30 9.85 11.70
C ARG A 244 -5.45 9.55 12.63
N LEU A 245 -6.16 8.49 12.35
CA LEU A 245 -7.09 7.91 13.29
C LEU A 245 -6.29 7.36 14.46
N THR A 246 -6.53 7.88 15.64
CA THR A 246 -5.87 7.44 16.87
C THR A 246 -6.45 6.08 17.30
N GLY A 247 -5.61 5.08 17.38
CA GLY A 247 -5.94 3.81 18.03
C GLY A 247 -6.89 2.95 17.21
N GLY A 248 -7.32 1.89 17.68
CA GLY A 248 -8.24 0.85 17.25
C GLY A 248 -8.85 0.82 15.83
N GLU A 249 -9.19 1.95 15.24
CA GLU A 249 -9.82 2.00 13.91
C GLU A 249 -8.84 1.69 12.77
N GLU A 250 -7.60 2.15 12.86
CA GLU A 250 -6.56 1.82 11.88
C GLU A 250 -6.17 0.33 11.97
N HIS A 251 -6.22 -0.23 13.16
CA HIS A 251 -5.91 -1.63 13.40
C HIS A 251 -6.97 -2.57 12.83
N GLY A 252 -8.23 -2.14 12.81
CA GLY A 252 -9.34 -2.92 12.28
C GLY A 252 -9.33 -3.04 10.76
N THR A 253 -8.78 -2.07 10.06
CA THR A 253 -8.71 -2.00 8.60
C THR A 253 -7.36 -2.42 8.05
N GLY A 254 -6.33 -2.42 8.88
CA GLY A 254 -4.94 -2.72 8.54
C GLY A 254 -4.72 -4.15 8.11
N VAL A 255 -5.19 -4.45 6.94
CA VAL A 255 -5.05 -5.75 6.32
C VAL A 255 -3.68 -5.82 5.68
N GLY A 256 -2.65 -6.02 6.49
CA GLY A 256 -1.28 -6.17 6.04
C GLY A 256 -0.50 -4.87 5.88
N GLU A 257 -0.96 -3.77 6.47
CA GLU A 257 -0.20 -2.52 6.55
C GLU A 257 0.67 -2.51 7.80
N SER A 258 1.88 -1.97 7.69
CA SER A 258 2.74 -1.77 8.85
C SER A 258 2.14 -0.67 9.73
N THR A 259 2.04 -0.93 11.02
CA THR A 259 1.57 0.08 11.97
C THR A 259 2.76 0.91 12.44
N PRO A 260 2.69 2.24 12.36
CA PRO A 260 3.77 3.09 12.84
C PRO A 260 3.86 3.07 14.36
N LEU A 261 5.06 3.03 14.87
CA LEU A 261 5.37 2.97 16.30
C LEU A 261 5.67 4.34 16.90
N ALA A 262 6.30 5.22 16.16
CA ALA A 262 6.61 6.56 16.64
C ALA A 262 5.35 7.40 16.63
N VAL A 263 4.73 7.50 17.78
CA VAL A 263 3.59 8.39 18.01
C VAL A 263 4.12 9.61 18.74
N ASP A 264 4.60 10.57 17.98
CA ASP A 264 4.42 11.93 18.46
C ASP A 264 2.94 12.25 18.27
N TYR A 265 2.22 12.56 19.33
CA TYR A 265 0.75 12.65 19.40
C TYR A 265 0.12 13.61 18.38
N THR A 266 0.92 14.25 17.56
CA THR A 266 0.48 15.30 16.69
C THR A 266 0.36 14.95 15.23
N ARG A 267 0.98 13.96 14.65
CA ARG A 267 0.80 13.60 13.21
C ARG A 267 1.83 12.58 12.73
N ILE A 268 1.54 11.33 12.73
CA ILE A 268 2.14 10.45 11.73
C ILE A 268 1.09 10.26 10.64
N LEU A 269 1.32 10.92 9.52
CA LEU A 269 0.54 10.70 8.32
C LEU A 269 1.16 9.48 7.65
N LEU A 270 0.43 8.38 7.65
CA LEU A 270 0.74 7.27 6.80
C LEU A 270 0.53 7.71 5.37
N LEU A 271 1.57 7.59 4.57
CA LEU A 271 1.36 7.46 3.14
C LEU A 271 0.49 6.22 2.95
N GLU A 272 -0.61 6.34 2.24
CA GLU A 272 -1.28 5.14 1.74
C GLU A 272 -0.23 4.23 1.10
N PRO A 273 -0.31 2.91 1.30
CA PRO A 273 0.63 2.00 0.64
C PRO A 273 0.67 2.33 -0.84
N MET A 274 1.85 2.59 -1.35
CA MET A 274 2.01 2.90 -2.76
C MET A 274 1.53 1.70 -3.57
N ARG A 275 0.48 1.88 -4.36
CA ARG A 275 -0.07 0.81 -5.22
C ARG A 275 0.87 0.49 -6.35
N VAL A 276 1.53 1.53 -6.85
CA VAL A 276 2.56 1.40 -7.87
C VAL A 276 3.89 1.44 -7.16
N ARG A 277 4.53 0.29 -7.04
CA ARG A 277 5.83 0.18 -6.40
C ARG A 277 6.65 -0.97 -6.97
N ALA A 278 7.91 -0.72 -7.20
CA ALA A 278 8.91 -1.71 -7.52
C ALA A 278 9.83 -1.93 -6.32
N ARG A 279 10.18 -3.16 -6.07
CA ARG A 279 11.06 -3.55 -4.96
C ARG A 279 12.38 -4.05 -5.50
N GLY A 280 13.44 -3.63 -4.86
CA GLY A 280 14.74 -4.26 -4.99
C GLY A 280 14.78 -5.64 -4.34
N GLU A 281 15.85 -6.34 -4.55
CA GLU A 281 16.09 -7.63 -3.92
C GLU A 281 16.22 -7.47 -2.40
N TYR A 282 15.72 -8.46 -1.68
CA TYR A 282 15.90 -8.50 -0.24
C TYR A 282 17.32 -8.95 0.07
N ASN A 283 18.08 -8.10 0.75
CA ASN A 283 19.43 -8.43 1.21
C ASN A 283 19.38 -8.86 2.67
N SER A 284 19.75 -10.09 2.95
CA SER A 284 19.87 -10.67 4.30
C SER A 284 21.27 -10.55 4.89
N ASP A 285 22.19 -9.88 4.20
CA ASP A 285 23.52 -9.63 4.74
C ASP A 285 23.44 -8.63 5.91
N THR A 286 24.10 -8.99 6.99
CA THR A 286 24.15 -8.20 8.23
C THR A 286 25.52 -7.58 8.49
N ASN A 287 26.52 -7.91 7.65
CA ASN A 287 27.88 -7.43 7.79
C ASN A 287 28.09 -6.14 7.01
N LEU A 288 28.53 -5.09 7.67
CA LEU A 288 28.87 -3.82 7.05
C LEU A 288 30.20 -3.91 6.26
N PRO A 289 30.30 -3.22 5.14
CA PRO A 289 29.27 -2.41 4.46
C PRO A 289 28.25 -3.25 3.68
N ILE A 290 26.96 -2.90 3.78
CA ILE A 290 25.87 -3.59 3.11
C ILE A 290 25.50 -2.83 1.83
N THR A 291 25.50 -3.50 0.69
CA THR A 291 24.99 -2.94 -0.55
C THR A 291 23.57 -3.44 -0.80
N VAL A 292 22.62 -2.54 -0.87
CA VAL A 292 21.21 -2.83 -1.11
C VAL A 292 20.86 -2.36 -2.52
N ASN A 293 20.46 -3.28 -3.37
CA ASN A 293 20.09 -2.97 -4.76
C ASN A 293 18.63 -2.53 -4.85
N GLY A 294 18.39 -1.55 -5.71
CA GLY A 294 17.04 -1.13 -6.08
C GLY A 294 16.32 -2.12 -6.99
N PRO A 295 15.17 -1.73 -7.54
CA PRO A 295 14.45 -2.52 -8.54
C PRO A 295 15.34 -2.92 -9.71
N LYS A 296 15.03 -4.04 -10.36
CA LYS A 296 15.80 -4.53 -11.53
C LYS A 296 15.78 -3.56 -12.70
N GLU A 297 14.63 -2.95 -12.93
CA GLU A 297 14.47 -1.90 -13.93
C GLU A 297 14.99 -0.59 -13.37
N ARG A 298 15.62 0.22 -14.24
CA ARG A 298 16.06 1.56 -13.87
C ARG A 298 14.85 2.44 -13.63
N TRP A 299 14.74 2.98 -12.43
CA TRP A 299 13.67 3.90 -12.05
C TRP A 299 14.15 5.35 -12.11
N PRO A 300 13.23 6.30 -12.39
CA PRO A 300 13.58 7.72 -12.30
C PRO A 300 14.00 8.10 -10.87
N GLY A 301 14.76 9.16 -10.74
CA GLY A 301 15.13 9.71 -9.45
C GLY A 301 13.93 10.19 -8.62
N THR A 302 14.19 10.66 -7.42
CA THR A 302 13.14 11.18 -6.54
C THR A 302 12.53 12.46 -7.09
N ILE A 303 11.21 12.49 -7.22
CA ILE A 303 10.45 13.64 -7.72
C ILE A 303 9.28 13.89 -6.80
N TYR A 304 9.10 15.13 -6.37
CA TYR A 304 7.92 15.56 -5.65
C TYR A 304 7.31 16.75 -6.37
N SER A 305 6.11 16.54 -6.93
CA SER A 305 5.30 17.60 -7.52
C SER A 305 3.89 17.54 -6.99
N SER A 306 3.05 18.50 -7.36
CA SER A 306 1.62 18.49 -6.97
C SER A 306 0.86 17.30 -7.54
N VAL A 307 1.30 16.78 -8.68
CA VAL A 307 0.53 15.78 -9.45
C VAL A 307 1.16 14.40 -9.35
N ILE A 308 2.50 14.31 -9.46
CA ILE A 308 3.24 13.06 -9.43
C ILE A 308 4.31 13.14 -8.36
N ALA A 309 4.40 12.11 -7.53
CA ALA A 309 5.53 11.88 -6.64
C ALA A 309 6.15 10.53 -6.93
N LEU A 310 7.44 10.55 -7.24
CA LEU A 310 8.30 9.37 -7.27
C LEU A 310 9.07 9.33 -5.97
N HIS A 311 8.78 8.31 -5.18
CA HIS A 311 9.26 8.21 -3.80
C HIS A 311 10.08 6.94 -3.63
N TRP A 312 11.26 7.10 -3.02
CA TRP A 312 12.17 6.01 -2.73
C TRP A 312 12.30 5.81 -1.22
N GLU A 313 12.35 4.56 -0.79
CA GLU A 313 12.47 4.19 0.61
C GLU A 313 13.51 3.12 0.82
N LEU A 314 14.29 3.27 1.88
CA LEU A 314 15.10 2.20 2.47
C LEU A 314 14.32 1.56 3.61
N HIS A 315 14.20 0.26 3.56
CA HIS A 315 13.58 -0.58 4.59
C HIS A 315 14.66 -1.40 5.30
N ILE A 316 14.78 -1.23 6.59
CA ILE A 316 15.62 -2.05 7.46
C ILE A 316 14.70 -2.95 8.29
N HIS A 317 14.82 -4.25 8.09
CA HIS A 317 14.03 -5.24 8.81
C HIS A 317 14.82 -5.73 10.01
N VAL A 318 14.21 -5.71 11.17
CA VAL A 318 14.85 -6.08 12.44
C VAL A 318 13.95 -6.95 13.30
N THR A 319 14.56 -7.60 14.28
CA THR A 319 13.84 -8.18 15.42
C THR A 319 14.13 -7.38 16.67
N TRP A 320 13.12 -7.14 17.45
CA TRP A 320 13.19 -6.54 18.77
C TRP A 320 12.30 -7.32 19.73
N ASP A 321 12.87 -7.87 20.78
CA ASP A 321 12.17 -8.68 21.78
C ASP A 321 11.23 -9.76 21.17
N GLY A 322 11.73 -10.43 20.12
CA GLY A 322 10.98 -11.45 19.38
C GLY A 322 9.93 -10.92 18.40
N MET A 323 9.75 -9.62 18.31
CA MET A 323 8.87 -8.97 17.35
C MET A 323 9.63 -8.56 16.08
N ARG A 324 8.98 -8.69 14.93
CA ARG A 324 9.49 -8.13 13.67
C ARG A 324 9.08 -6.68 13.54
N LEU A 325 10.07 -5.83 13.38
CA LEU A 325 9.91 -4.42 13.15
C LEU A 325 10.55 -4.06 11.82
N ARG A 326 10.09 -2.93 11.28
CA ARG A 326 10.65 -2.33 10.10
C ARG A 326 10.95 -0.87 10.38
N TRP A 327 12.18 -0.48 10.12
CA TRP A 327 12.52 0.94 10.09
C TRP A 327 12.57 1.41 8.64
N VAL A 328 11.89 2.51 8.36
CA VAL A 328 11.77 3.05 7.00
C VAL A 328 12.42 4.43 6.97
N LYS A 329 13.21 4.67 5.94
CA LYS A 329 13.80 5.97 5.68
C LYS A 329 13.57 6.39 4.23
N PRO A 330 13.01 7.60 4.01
CA PRO A 330 12.96 8.20 2.69
C PRO A 330 14.36 8.40 2.12
N LEU A 331 14.52 8.13 0.84
CA LEU A 331 15.77 8.34 0.10
C LEU A 331 15.56 9.39 -0.99
N ILE A 332 16.59 10.16 -1.25
CA ILE A 332 16.59 11.13 -2.35
C ILE A 332 17.59 10.65 -3.39
N PHE A 333 17.08 9.93 -4.39
CA PHE A 333 17.87 9.50 -5.53
C PHE A 333 18.03 10.65 -6.52
N PRO A 334 19.24 10.85 -7.09
CA PRO A 334 19.46 11.83 -8.15
C PRO A 334 18.62 11.50 -9.38
N GLN A 335 18.35 12.52 -10.20
CA GLN A 335 17.70 12.31 -11.49
C GLN A 335 18.61 11.51 -12.42
N THR A 336 18.01 10.68 -13.25
CA THR A 336 18.73 9.95 -14.29
C THR A 336 19.18 10.91 -15.39
N GLU A 337 20.32 10.62 -16.01
CA GLU A 337 20.82 11.42 -17.14
C GLU A 337 19.98 11.19 -18.40
N GLU A 338 19.54 9.94 -18.60
CA GLU A 338 18.75 9.51 -19.75
C GLU A 338 17.28 9.33 -19.40
N PRO A 339 16.37 9.50 -20.37
CA PRO A 339 14.97 9.18 -20.19
C PRO A 339 14.76 7.74 -19.74
N VAL A 340 13.78 7.54 -18.87
CA VAL A 340 13.43 6.21 -18.34
C VAL A 340 12.10 5.76 -18.93
N GLU A 341 12.09 4.57 -19.52
CA GLU A 341 10.87 3.91 -19.99
C GLU A 341 10.75 2.54 -19.36
N ILE A 342 9.61 2.31 -18.71
CA ILE A 342 9.23 1.03 -18.10
C ILE A 342 7.90 0.62 -18.72
N ASP A 343 7.87 -0.48 -19.45
CA ASP A 343 6.71 -0.88 -20.26
C ASP A 343 5.50 -1.28 -19.41
N GLU A 344 5.73 -1.89 -18.25
CA GLU A 344 4.67 -2.34 -17.37
C GLU A 344 4.71 -1.60 -16.03
N MET A 345 3.54 -1.09 -15.62
CA MET A 345 3.40 -0.50 -14.31
C MET A 345 3.40 -1.59 -13.22
N PRO A 346 4.35 -1.56 -12.26
CA PRO A 346 4.43 -2.59 -11.22
C PRO A 346 3.33 -2.40 -10.17
N LEU A 347 2.19 -3.00 -10.44
CA LEU A 347 1.03 -2.94 -9.55
C LEU A 347 1.17 -3.95 -8.42
N ARG A 348 0.81 -3.50 -7.22
CA ARG A 348 0.75 -4.36 -6.04
C ARG A 348 -0.65 -4.28 -5.43
N ALA A 349 -1.05 -5.35 -4.78
CA ALA A 349 -2.29 -5.34 -4.02
C ALA A 349 -2.29 -4.16 -3.04
N ALA A 350 -3.35 -3.37 -3.06
CA ALA A 350 -3.41 -2.07 -2.38
C ALA A 350 -3.20 -2.15 -0.86
N ARG A 351 -3.33 -3.33 -0.27
CA ARG A 351 -3.31 -3.53 1.18
C ARG A 351 -2.22 -4.48 1.68
N SER A 352 -1.23 -4.83 0.87
CA SER A 352 -0.14 -5.68 1.35
C SER A 352 1.20 -4.99 1.15
N GLU A 353 1.97 -4.93 2.20
CA GLU A 353 3.38 -4.54 2.17
C GLU A 353 4.28 -5.72 1.71
N GLU A 354 3.73 -6.91 1.53
CA GLU A 354 4.40 -8.12 1.05
C GLU A 354 4.43 -8.24 -0.47
#